data_c0eb05a24d5318157f3bc7b522c9ed7a
#
_entry.id   c0eb05a24d5318157f3bc7b522c9ed7a
#
_cell.length_a   1.000
_cell.length_b   1.000
_cell.length_c   1.000
_cell.angle_alpha   90.00
_cell.angle_beta   90.00
_cell.angle_gamma   90.00
#
_symmetry.space_group_name_H-M   'P 1'
#
loop_
_entity.id
_entity.type
_entity.pdbx_description
1 polymer ?
#
loop_
_entity_poly.entity_id
_entity_poly.type
_entity_poly.pdbx_seq_one_letter_code
_entity_poly.pdbx_strand_id
1 'polypeptide(L)'
;MTASAYRFPSRKELTRLPALASPLLHFNLAEELAQLRSRALWQRGARRSSKTLVKYPDLHIVLVLMKANSRMGTHHVDARISIHAIEGRIRVRLAEEILEVSSGELVALDYARPHDVEAIEESAFLISISWPGGTKEERHAWKQNIS
;
A
#
# COMPACT_ATOMS: atom_id res chain seq x y z
N MET A 1 -20.50 4.07 -19.14
CA MET A 1 -19.03 3.92 -19.27
C MET A 1 -18.69 3.70 -20.72
N THR A 2 -17.87 4.54 -21.24
CA THR A 2 -17.46 4.43 -22.63
C THR A 2 -16.16 3.64 -22.70
N ALA A 3 -16.25 2.36 -23.07
CA ALA A 3 -15.06 1.55 -23.33
C ALA A 3 -14.13 2.22 -24.36
N SER A 4 -14.69 3.12 -25.17
CA SER A 4 -13.97 3.93 -26.15
C SER A 4 -13.01 4.96 -25.52
N ALA A 5 -13.13 5.24 -24.21
CA ALA A 5 -12.22 6.17 -23.54
C ALA A 5 -10.85 5.56 -23.24
N TYR A 6 -10.76 4.24 -23.24
CA TYR A 6 -9.48 3.56 -22.99
C TYR A 6 -8.83 3.17 -24.33
N ARG A 7 -7.65 3.72 -24.57
CA ARG A 7 -6.83 3.40 -25.73
C ARG A 7 -5.68 2.47 -25.28
N PHE A 8 -5.55 1.33 -25.92
CA PHE A 8 -4.41 0.47 -25.68
C PHE A 8 -3.12 1.17 -26.11
N PRO A 9 -2.10 1.20 -25.26
CA PRO A 9 -0.85 1.83 -25.60
C PRO A 9 -0.13 1.08 -26.73
N SER A 10 0.62 1.80 -27.54
CA SER A 10 1.46 1.21 -28.57
C SER A 10 2.62 0.45 -27.92
N ARG A 11 3.26 -0.43 -28.70
CA ARG A 11 4.44 -1.17 -28.23
C ARG A 11 5.52 -0.24 -27.67
N LYS A 12 5.71 0.94 -28.30
CA LYS A 12 6.68 1.94 -27.84
C LYS A 12 6.27 2.57 -26.52
N GLU A 13 4.97 2.82 -26.35
CA GLU A 13 4.45 3.35 -25.09
C GLU A 13 4.51 2.30 -23.97
N LEU A 14 4.24 1.04 -24.28
CA LEU A 14 4.35 -0.04 -23.30
C LEU A 14 5.76 -0.17 -22.72
N THR A 15 6.79 0.08 -23.53
CA THR A 15 8.18 0.02 -23.04
C THR A 15 8.51 1.22 -22.13
N ARG A 16 7.72 2.29 -22.18
CA ARG A 16 7.88 3.48 -21.34
C ARG A 16 7.01 3.46 -20.08
N LEU A 17 5.93 2.68 -20.10
CA LEU A 17 5.06 2.57 -18.93
C LEU A 17 5.78 1.78 -17.85
N PRO A 18 5.72 2.26 -16.58
CA PRO A 18 6.15 1.43 -15.47
C PRO A 18 5.37 0.11 -15.50
N ALA A 19 6.04 -1.02 -15.30
CA ALA A 19 5.38 -2.33 -15.23
C ALA A 19 4.24 -2.33 -14.20
N LEU A 20 4.32 -1.46 -13.20
CA LEU A 20 3.36 -1.34 -12.09
C LEU A 20 2.05 -0.65 -12.48
N ALA A 21 1.93 -0.13 -13.70
CA ALA A 21 0.72 0.56 -14.18
C ALA A 21 0.13 -0.11 -15.43
N SER A 22 0.44 -1.37 -15.67
CA SER A 22 -0.16 -2.13 -16.77
C SER A 22 -1.67 -2.28 -16.60
N PRO A 23 -2.44 -2.43 -17.69
CA PRO A 23 -3.90 -2.56 -17.59
C PRO A 23 -4.38 -3.74 -16.76
N LEU A 24 -3.58 -4.80 -16.66
CA LEU A 24 -3.84 -5.95 -15.81
C LEU A 24 -2.58 -6.29 -15.04
N LEU A 25 -2.71 -6.39 -13.73
CA LEU A 25 -1.64 -6.83 -12.85
C LEU A 25 -2.16 -8.00 -12.02
N HIS A 26 -1.37 -9.06 -11.94
CA HIS A 26 -1.74 -10.28 -11.23
C HIS A 26 -0.54 -10.76 -10.42
N PHE A 27 -0.74 -10.95 -9.13
CA PHE A 27 0.33 -11.33 -8.21
C PHE A 27 -0.06 -12.54 -7.38
N ASN A 28 0.91 -13.42 -7.17
CA ASN A 28 0.85 -14.42 -6.11
C ASN A 28 1.60 -13.83 -4.91
N LEU A 29 0.88 -13.48 -3.86
CA LEU A 29 1.49 -12.79 -2.71
C LEU A 29 2.50 -13.67 -1.97
N ALA A 30 2.28 -14.97 -1.92
CA ALA A 30 3.25 -15.88 -1.30
C ALA A 30 4.59 -15.85 -2.05
N GLU A 31 4.55 -15.83 -3.37
CA GLU A 31 5.77 -15.72 -4.20
C GLU A 31 6.44 -14.37 -4.03
N GLU A 32 5.66 -13.28 -3.98
CA GLU A 32 6.18 -11.94 -3.77
C GLU A 32 6.87 -11.83 -2.40
N LEU A 33 6.30 -12.42 -1.37
CA LEU A 33 6.91 -12.45 -0.03
C LEU A 33 8.19 -13.27 -0.01
N ALA A 34 8.21 -14.41 -0.70
CA ALA A 34 9.43 -15.21 -0.83
C ALA A 34 10.56 -14.42 -1.49
N GLN A 35 10.24 -13.64 -2.52
CA GLN A 35 11.21 -12.76 -3.17
C GLN A 35 11.72 -11.68 -2.22
N LEU A 36 10.84 -11.06 -1.43
CA LEU A 36 11.25 -10.07 -0.43
C LEU A 36 12.19 -10.68 0.61
N ARG A 37 11.89 -11.88 1.09
CA ARG A 37 12.73 -12.59 2.06
C ARG A 37 14.08 -13.01 1.48
N SER A 38 14.18 -13.19 0.18
CA SER A 38 15.44 -13.55 -0.48
C SER A 38 16.37 -12.36 -0.69
N ARG A 39 15.91 -11.13 -0.50
CA ARG A 39 16.73 -9.95 -0.69
C ARG A 39 17.90 -9.92 0.28
N ALA A 40 19.09 -9.58 -0.24
CA ALA A 40 20.31 -9.56 0.55
C ALA A 40 20.22 -8.66 1.78
N LEU A 41 19.62 -7.47 1.64
CA LEU A 41 19.49 -6.54 2.77
C LEU A 41 18.59 -7.11 3.87
N TRP A 42 17.51 -7.81 3.51
CA TRP A 42 16.64 -8.46 4.49
C TRP A 42 17.39 -9.53 5.25
N GLN A 43 18.14 -10.37 4.56
CA GLN A 43 18.92 -11.45 5.17
C GLN A 43 20.07 -10.93 6.04
N ARG A 44 20.57 -9.72 5.75
CA ARG A 44 21.59 -9.06 6.55
C ARG A 44 21.04 -8.28 7.74
N GLY A 45 19.75 -8.35 7.99
CA GLY A 45 19.14 -7.74 9.15
C GLY A 45 18.40 -6.43 8.91
N ALA A 46 18.09 -6.08 7.66
CA ALA A 46 17.21 -4.95 7.39
C ALA A 46 15.87 -5.15 8.12
N ARG A 47 15.40 -4.09 8.77
CA ARG A 47 14.20 -4.15 9.60
C ARG A 47 12.92 -4.19 8.77
N ARG A 48 12.99 -3.75 7.53
CA ARG A 48 11.85 -3.67 6.63
C ARG A 48 12.29 -3.96 5.21
N SER A 49 11.42 -4.63 4.46
CA SER A 49 11.56 -4.83 3.02
C SER A 49 10.19 -4.59 2.39
N SER A 50 10.14 -3.84 1.32
CA SER A 50 8.88 -3.53 0.68
C SER A 50 8.99 -3.55 -0.83
N LYS A 51 7.86 -3.77 -1.49
CA LYS A 51 7.75 -3.77 -2.94
C LYS A 51 6.43 -3.12 -3.34
N THR A 52 6.49 -2.10 -4.18
CA THR A 52 5.29 -1.55 -4.78
C THR A 52 4.82 -2.51 -5.87
N LEU A 53 3.60 -3.02 -5.73
CA LEU A 53 3.00 -3.94 -6.69
C LEU A 53 2.19 -3.20 -7.76
N VAL A 54 1.47 -2.16 -7.34
CA VAL A 54 0.57 -1.41 -8.21
C VAL A 54 0.85 0.09 -8.04
N LYS A 55 0.95 0.81 -9.14
CA LYS A 55 1.19 2.25 -9.11
C LYS A 55 0.41 2.95 -10.22
N TYR A 56 -0.92 2.89 -10.11
CA TYR A 56 -1.78 3.73 -10.94
C TYR A 56 -1.82 5.16 -10.38
N PRO A 57 -2.25 6.14 -11.16
CA PRO A 57 -2.32 7.53 -10.66
C PRO A 57 -3.18 7.70 -9.40
N ASP A 58 -4.21 6.89 -9.22
CA ASP A 58 -5.18 6.99 -8.14
C ASP A 58 -5.19 5.79 -7.18
N LEU A 59 -4.32 4.81 -7.40
CA LEU A 59 -4.24 3.62 -6.56
C LEU A 59 -2.82 3.07 -6.51
N HIS A 60 -2.25 3.04 -5.32
CA HIS A 60 -0.98 2.34 -5.08
C HIS A 60 -1.21 1.18 -4.14
N ILE A 61 -0.57 0.05 -4.41
CA ILE A 61 -0.58 -1.11 -3.51
C ILE A 61 0.87 -1.52 -3.24
N VAL A 62 1.23 -1.55 -1.97
CA VAL A 62 2.60 -1.86 -1.52
C VAL A 62 2.55 -3.06 -0.60
N LEU A 63 3.39 -4.04 -0.89
CA LEU A 63 3.62 -5.18 -0.02
C LEU A 63 4.78 -4.86 0.92
N VAL A 64 4.57 -5.03 2.22
CA VAL A 64 5.54 -4.70 3.26
C VAL A 64 5.83 -5.94 4.09
N LEU A 65 7.10 -6.18 4.33
CA LEU A 65 7.60 -7.22 5.23
C LEU A 65 8.41 -6.53 6.33
N MET A 66 8.11 -6.82 7.59
CA MET A 66 8.75 -6.19 8.75
C MET A 66 9.21 -7.22 9.75
N LYS A 67 10.39 -7.00 10.32
CA LYS A 67 10.87 -7.81 11.43
C LYS A 67 10.15 -7.44 12.72
N ALA A 68 10.13 -8.38 13.65
CA ALA A 68 9.53 -8.16 14.96
C ALA A 68 10.12 -6.89 15.61
N ASN A 69 9.26 -6.13 16.28
CA ASN A 69 9.60 -4.91 17.02
C ASN A 69 10.10 -3.75 16.16
N SER A 70 9.92 -3.80 14.84
CA SER A 70 10.23 -2.69 13.96
C SER A 70 9.00 -1.80 13.77
N ARG A 71 9.24 -0.52 13.44
CA ARG A 71 8.20 0.48 13.24
C ARG A 71 8.45 1.22 11.93
N MET A 72 7.35 1.63 11.28
CA MET A 72 7.44 2.46 10.07
C MET A 72 7.65 3.94 10.40
N GLY A 73 7.22 4.39 11.55
CA GLY A 73 7.18 5.79 11.92
C GLY A 73 5.84 6.42 11.59
N THR A 74 5.50 7.47 12.33
CA THR A 74 4.22 8.16 12.14
C THR A 74 4.23 8.94 10.83
N HIS A 75 3.20 8.74 10.02
CA HIS A 75 3.04 9.44 8.75
C HIS A 75 1.57 9.56 8.40
N HIS A 76 1.28 10.38 7.42
CA HIS A 76 -0.05 10.50 6.83
C HIS A 76 0.08 10.84 5.36
N VAL A 77 -0.95 10.47 4.60
CA VAL A 77 -1.05 10.85 3.20
C VAL A 77 -2.44 11.41 2.94
N ASP A 78 -2.54 12.23 1.94
CA ASP A 78 -3.78 12.88 1.53
C ASP A 78 -4.64 11.92 0.72
N ALA A 79 -4.95 10.76 1.31
CA ALA A 79 -5.61 9.64 0.65
C ALA A 79 -6.29 8.75 1.69
N ARG A 80 -7.15 7.86 1.22
CA ARG A 80 -7.65 6.75 2.04
C ARG A 80 -6.67 5.59 1.96
N ILE A 81 -6.54 4.88 3.06
CA ILE A 81 -5.58 3.79 3.19
C ILE A 81 -6.28 2.57 3.74
N SER A 82 -5.98 1.40 3.20
CA SER A 82 -6.28 0.14 3.86
C SER A 82 -4.98 -0.60 4.19
N ILE A 83 -4.98 -1.27 5.33
CA ILE A 83 -3.87 -2.10 5.78
C ILE A 83 -4.44 -3.50 5.99
N HIS A 84 -3.97 -4.46 5.20
CA HIS A 84 -4.43 -5.84 5.24
C HIS A 84 -3.28 -6.72 5.72
N ALA A 85 -3.40 -7.26 6.93
CA ALA A 85 -2.41 -8.17 7.46
C ALA A 85 -2.50 -9.52 6.77
N ILE A 86 -1.36 -10.00 6.26
CA ILE A 86 -1.24 -11.27 5.53
C ILE A 86 -0.61 -12.32 6.41
N GLU A 87 0.48 -11.97 7.09
CA GLU A 87 1.20 -12.85 8.00
C GLU A 87 1.53 -12.09 9.28
N GLY A 88 1.57 -12.80 10.39
CA GLY A 88 1.97 -12.25 11.67
C GLY A 88 0.93 -11.37 12.33
N ARG A 89 1.39 -10.45 13.16
CA ARG A 89 0.54 -9.47 13.86
C ARG A 89 1.22 -8.11 13.87
N ILE A 90 0.45 -7.11 13.53
CA ILE A 90 0.91 -5.73 13.55
C ILE A 90 0.07 -4.91 14.53
N ARG A 91 0.62 -3.78 14.93
CA ARG A 91 -0.07 -2.80 15.75
C ARG A 91 -0.17 -1.51 14.97
N VAL A 92 -1.41 -1.05 14.73
CA VAL A 92 -1.66 0.21 14.06
C VAL A 92 -1.93 1.24 15.16
N ARG A 93 -1.04 2.24 15.25
CA ARG A 93 -1.15 3.31 16.24
C ARG A 93 -1.77 4.53 15.60
N LEU A 94 -2.87 4.96 16.17
CA LEU A 94 -3.57 6.20 15.83
C LEU A 94 -3.44 7.16 17.01
N ALA A 95 -3.82 8.44 16.83
CA ALA A 95 -3.70 9.43 17.90
C ALA A 95 -4.45 9.03 19.18
N GLU A 96 -5.63 8.40 19.03
CA GLU A 96 -6.54 8.12 20.15
C GLU A 96 -6.66 6.64 20.49
N GLU A 97 -6.13 5.74 19.65
CA GLU A 97 -6.27 4.32 19.88
C GLU A 97 -5.15 3.52 19.23
N ILE A 98 -4.98 2.30 19.70
CA ILE A 98 -4.03 1.35 19.17
C ILE A 98 -4.81 0.09 18.84
N LEU A 99 -4.64 -0.42 17.62
CA LEU A 99 -5.30 -1.65 17.17
C LEU A 99 -4.27 -2.74 16.92
N GLU A 100 -4.52 -3.93 17.44
CA GLU A 100 -3.79 -5.11 16.98
C GLU A 100 -4.52 -5.69 15.77
N VAL A 101 -3.77 -5.98 14.72
CA VAL A 101 -4.29 -6.50 13.46
C VAL A 101 -3.56 -7.79 13.15
N SER A 102 -4.29 -8.88 13.13
CA SER A 102 -3.75 -10.21 12.89
C SER A 102 -3.96 -10.63 11.44
N SER A 103 -3.25 -11.67 11.03
CA SER A 103 -3.37 -12.23 9.68
C SER A 103 -4.83 -12.42 9.28
N GLY A 104 -5.20 -11.92 8.12
CA GLY A 104 -6.56 -11.97 7.60
C GLY A 104 -7.45 -10.80 7.98
N GLU A 105 -6.98 -9.90 8.83
CA GLU A 105 -7.74 -8.73 9.25
C GLU A 105 -7.37 -7.49 8.44
N LEU A 106 -8.32 -6.59 8.32
CA LEU A 106 -8.21 -5.38 7.51
C LEU A 106 -8.58 -4.15 8.32
N VAL A 107 -7.75 -3.11 8.20
CA VAL A 107 -8.04 -1.79 8.76
C VAL A 107 -8.16 -0.80 7.62
N ALA A 108 -9.17 0.05 7.65
CA ALA A 108 -9.32 1.14 6.70
C ALA A 108 -9.25 2.47 7.45
N LEU A 109 -8.45 3.38 6.95
CA LEU A 109 -8.27 4.71 7.52
C LEU A 109 -8.80 5.76 6.57
N ASP A 110 -9.57 6.68 7.14
CA ASP A 110 -10.09 7.81 6.40
C ASP A 110 -8.97 8.79 6.05
N TYR A 111 -9.29 9.80 5.32
CA TYR A 111 -8.42 10.76 4.69
C TYR A 111 -7.47 11.45 5.67
N ALA A 112 -6.19 11.47 5.33
CA ALA A 112 -5.13 12.20 6.03
C ALA A 112 -4.99 11.88 7.53
N ARG A 113 -5.43 10.70 7.96
CA ARG A 113 -5.31 10.32 9.37
C ARG A 113 -3.89 9.86 9.71
N PRO A 114 -3.18 10.53 10.64
CA PRO A 114 -1.84 10.10 11.02
C PRO A 114 -1.86 8.71 11.65
N HIS A 115 -0.89 7.89 11.29
CA HIS A 115 -0.80 6.53 11.78
C HIS A 115 0.65 6.03 11.77
N ASP A 116 0.90 5.02 12.57
CA ASP A 116 2.16 4.29 12.60
C ASP A 116 1.85 2.79 12.63
N VAL A 117 2.69 2.01 11.99
CA VAL A 117 2.59 0.55 11.99
C VAL A 117 3.82 -0.03 12.66
N GLU A 118 3.58 -0.90 13.64
CA GLU A 118 4.61 -1.61 14.39
C GLU A 118 4.38 -3.11 14.22
N ALA A 119 5.43 -3.87 13.95
CA ALA A 119 5.32 -5.33 13.89
C ALA A 119 5.52 -5.91 15.29
N ILE A 120 4.53 -6.66 15.78
CA ILE A 120 4.63 -7.37 17.07
C ILE A 120 5.53 -8.60 16.90
N GLU A 121 5.38 -9.29 15.80
CA GLU A 121 6.22 -10.39 15.35
C GLU A 121 6.59 -10.16 13.89
N GLU A 122 7.42 -10.97 13.29
CA GLU A 122 7.69 -10.83 11.86
C GLU A 122 6.37 -10.88 11.11
N SER A 123 6.11 -9.85 10.31
CA SER A 123 4.79 -9.63 9.73
C SER A 123 4.88 -9.18 8.28
N ALA A 124 3.83 -9.50 7.53
CA ALA A 124 3.65 -9.03 6.17
C ALA A 124 2.26 -8.46 6.02
N PHE A 125 2.14 -7.36 5.31
CA PHE A 125 0.86 -6.71 5.06
C PHE A 125 0.86 -5.94 3.75
N LEU A 126 -0.35 -5.73 3.22
CA LEU A 126 -0.57 -4.87 2.07
C LEU A 126 -1.08 -3.52 2.53
N ILE A 127 -0.47 -2.47 2.00
CA ILE A 127 -1.02 -1.11 2.13
C ILE A 127 -1.59 -0.74 0.77
N SER A 128 -2.88 -0.39 0.74
CA SER A 128 -3.52 0.15 -0.45
C SER A 128 -3.83 1.62 -0.20
N ILE A 129 -3.39 2.48 -1.10
CA ILE A 129 -3.53 3.93 -1.00
C ILE A 129 -4.38 4.39 -2.18
N SER A 130 -5.52 5.01 -1.88
CA SER A 130 -6.48 5.44 -2.89
C SER A 130 -6.71 6.95 -2.79
N TRP A 131 -6.41 7.66 -3.87
CA TRP A 131 -6.69 9.08 -3.99
C TRP A 131 -7.97 9.29 -4.77
N PRO A 132 -8.76 10.34 -4.42
CA PRO A 132 -9.88 10.69 -5.28
C PRO A 132 -9.36 11.08 -6.66
N GLY A 133 -10.05 10.64 -7.71
CA GLY A 133 -9.73 11.04 -9.07
C GLY A 133 -9.92 12.53 -9.28
N GLY A 134 -9.42 13.04 -10.41
CA GLY A 134 -9.61 14.41 -10.79
C GLY A 134 -8.47 15.35 -10.41
N THR A 135 -8.77 16.64 -10.45
CA THR A 135 -7.82 17.71 -10.18
C THR A 135 -7.53 17.83 -8.68
N LYS A 136 -6.50 18.61 -8.35
CA LYS A 136 -6.19 18.94 -6.96
C LYS A 136 -7.36 19.64 -6.28
N GLU A 137 -8.06 20.52 -6.99
CA GLU A 137 -9.22 21.23 -6.48
C GLU A 137 -10.37 20.28 -6.18
N GLU A 138 -10.64 19.35 -7.08
CA GLU A 138 -11.67 18.33 -6.90
C GLU A 138 -11.38 17.44 -5.71
N ARG A 139 -10.11 17.01 -5.54
CA ARG A 139 -9.71 16.24 -4.37
C ARG A 139 -9.86 17.02 -3.09
N HIS A 140 -9.58 18.31 -3.12
CA HIS A 140 -9.74 19.18 -1.96
C HIS A 140 -11.22 19.35 -1.58
N ALA A 141 -12.08 19.58 -2.54
CA ALA A 141 -13.53 19.68 -2.33
C ALA A 141 -14.11 18.38 -1.77
N TRP A 142 -13.68 17.24 -2.31
CA TRP A 142 -14.09 15.92 -1.80
C TRP A 142 -13.69 15.73 -0.34
N LYS A 143 -12.48 16.13 0.03
CA LYS A 143 -11.99 16.07 1.40
C LYS A 143 -12.84 16.90 2.36
N GLN A 144 -13.26 18.08 1.94
CA GLN A 144 -14.12 18.95 2.76
C GLN A 144 -15.50 18.35 2.97
N ASN A 145 -16.04 17.64 1.99
CA ASN A 145 -17.37 17.05 2.05
C ASN A 145 -17.47 15.86 3.00
N ILE A 146 -16.38 15.22 3.34
CA ILE A 146 -16.35 14.04 4.22
C ILE A 146 -15.96 14.36 5.66
N SER A 147 -15.61 15.59 5.94
CA SER A 147 -15.19 16.01 7.28
C SER A 147 -16.36 16.31 8.20
#